data_733acba09af72025465a33fc45bb86a1
#
_entry.id   733acba09af72025465a33fc45bb86a1
#
_cell.length_a   1.000
_cell.length_b   1.000
_cell.length_c   1.000
_cell.angle_alpha   90.00
_cell.angle_beta   90.00
_cell.angle_gamma   90.00
#
_symmetry.space_group_name_H-M   'P 1'
#
loop_
_entity.id
_entity.type
_entity.pdbx_description
1 polymer ?
#
loop_
_entity_poly.entity_id
_entity_poly.type
_entity_poly.pdbx_seq_one_letter_code
_entity_poly.pdbx_strand_id
1 'polypeptide(L)'
;MMSSKLLAVTFSVLTGAAAAQSAPPDNKPDATLRSTPETVVWGYFAADIPPALRIKSGQTVRVDTVSHGGVNTGVDPVTFFSRHGVAAGEVLKDAIDIYEKVSRPRGASAHILTGPIYVEEAEPGDMLEVRILALEYRVPYGVNNSNRGTGVLPDLLSAATPKVIRFDTVRNVALFSPDIEVPLQPFMGIMAVAPSRDSWLISSRPPSRWGGNMDFNKLTNGATLYLPVFHKGAQFFTGDSHAVQADGEINGTAIEASLTGTFQFIVHKGAGSAMTWPRAEDANYYYSMGMDLDLDVAMKHAAQETVNFLRDRKGLSAADAYALASIAVDFRVAEAVDAVQMVYGAIPKKIFKSNPEYWSRK
;
A
#
# COMPACT_ATOMS: atom_id res chain seq x y z
N MET A 1 53.59 -31.50 42.68
CA MET A 1 52.17 -31.47 42.96
C MET A 1 51.60 -30.17 42.45
N MET A 2 51.05 -30.13 41.20
CA MET A 2 50.43 -28.97 40.64
C MET A 2 48.90 -29.32 40.45
N SER A 3 48.10 -28.60 41.20
CA SER A 3 46.63 -28.77 41.18
C SER A 3 46.00 -27.97 40.05
N SER A 4 45.45 -28.65 39.08
CA SER A 4 44.68 -28.03 37.98
C SER A 4 43.24 -27.75 38.48
N LYS A 5 42.86 -26.47 38.54
CA LYS A 5 41.46 -26.06 38.75
C LYS A 5 40.76 -26.04 37.41
N LEU A 6 39.77 -26.92 37.25
CA LEU A 6 38.80 -26.90 36.14
C LEU A 6 37.83 -25.76 36.38
N LEU A 7 37.74 -24.84 35.42
CA LEU A 7 36.74 -23.77 35.39
C LEU A 7 35.52 -24.31 34.60
N ALA A 8 34.40 -24.53 35.28
CA ALA A 8 33.14 -24.88 34.64
C ALA A 8 32.45 -23.62 34.12
N VAL A 9 32.32 -23.51 32.81
CA VAL A 9 31.53 -22.44 32.16
C VAL A 9 30.13 -22.94 32.00
N THR A 10 29.17 -22.37 32.75
CA THR A 10 27.76 -22.60 32.62
C THR A 10 27.18 -21.72 31.50
N PHE A 11 26.76 -22.33 30.42
CA PHE A 11 25.96 -21.67 29.38
C PHE A 11 24.50 -21.54 29.84
N SER A 12 24.08 -20.32 30.14
CA SER A 12 22.65 -20.01 30.32
C SER A 12 22.01 -19.84 28.94
N VAL A 13 21.16 -20.78 28.58
CA VAL A 13 20.28 -20.66 27.39
C VAL A 13 19.15 -19.70 27.75
N LEU A 14 19.21 -18.48 27.24
CA LEU A 14 18.07 -17.55 27.24
C LEU A 14 17.06 -18.04 26.21
N THR A 15 16.00 -18.70 26.67
CA THR A 15 14.80 -18.96 25.88
C THR A 15 14.05 -17.63 25.71
N GLY A 16 14.25 -16.97 24.57
CA GLY A 16 13.43 -15.84 24.17
C GLY A 16 11.98 -16.30 23.97
N ALA A 17 11.10 -15.91 24.89
CA ALA A 17 9.67 -16.05 24.71
C ALA A 17 9.26 -15.15 23.54
N ALA A 18 8.89 -15.74 22.41
CA ALA A 18 8.18 -15.04 21.35
C ALA A 18 6.87 -14.52 21.96
N ALA A 19 6.74 -13.20 22.05
CA ALA A 19 5.48 -12.58 22.43
C ALA A 19 4.42 -12.99 21.39
N ALA A 20 3.48 -13.83 21.79
CA ALA A 20 2.30 -14.11 20.99
C ALA A 20 1.59 -12.77 20.75
N GLN A 21 1.54 -12.34 19.48
CA GLN A 21 0.67 -11.25 19.08
C GLN A 21 -0.76 -11.65 19.43
N SER A 22 -1.37 -10.93 20.38
CA SER A 22 -2.77 -11.08 20.70
C SER A 22 -3.57 -10.91 19.41
N ALA A 23 -4.40 -11.90 19.09
CA ALA A 23 -5.38 -11.78 18.02
C ALA A 23 -6.15 -10.46 18.21
N PRO A 24 -6.41 -9.69 17.13
CA PRO A 24 -7.21 -8.49 17.24
C PRO A 24 -8.59 -8.86 17.80
N PRO A 25 -9.24 -7.95 18.54
CA PRO A 25 -10.56 -8.21 19.08
C PRO A 25 -11.50 -8.63 17.93
N ASP A 26 -12.39 -9.55 18.24
CA ASP A 26 -13.38 -10.18 17.34
C ASP A 26 -14.41 -9.13 16.85
N ASN A 27 -13.93 -8.08 16.16
CA ASN A 27 -14.75 -7.02 15.62
C ASN A 27 -15.15 -7.39 14.20
N LYS A 28 -16.35 -7.97 14.09
CA LYS A 28 -17.02 -8.13 12.80
C LYS A 28 -17.05 -6.75 12.10
N PRO A 29 -16.60 -6.65 10.82
CA PRO A 29 -16.65 -5.40 10.10
C PRO A 29 -18.11 -4.92 9.95
N ASP A 30 -18.31 -3.60 9.98
CA ASP A 30 -19.64 -2.98 9.84
C ASP A 30 -20.22 -3.23 8.44
N ALA A 31 -19.36 -3.35 7.43
CA ALA A 31 -19.75 -3.61 6.05
C ALA A 31 -18.69 -4.46 5.32
N THR A 32 -19.12 -5.06 4.21
CA THR A 32 -18.22 -5.77 3.28
C THR A 32 -18.47 -5.26 1.86
N LEU A 33 -17.39 -4.92 1.16
CA LEU A 33 -17.39 -4.57 -0.25
C LEU A 33 -16.60 -5.63 -1.02
N ARG A 34 -17.32 -6.43 -1.83
CA ARG A 34 -16.69 -7.42 -2.70
C ARG A 34 -16.23 -6.78 -3.99
N SER A 35 -15.23 -7.39 -4.62
CA SER A 35 -14.72 -7.01 -5.93
C SER A 35 -15.54 -7.75 -6.99
N THR A 36 -16.57 -7.09 -7.52
CA THR A 36 -17.46 -7.60 -8.57
C THR A 36 -17.48 -6.65 -9.78
N PRO A 37 -18.00 -7.07 -10.95
CA PRO A 37 -18.11 -6.17 -12.08
C PRO A 37 -18.83 -4.84 -11.81
N GLU A 38 -19.74 -4.80 -10.83
CA GLU A 38 -20.52 -3.62 -10.45
C GLU A 38 -19.81 -2.72 -9.44
N THR A 39 -18.76 -3.23 -8.76
CA THR A 39 -18.08 -2.54 -7.65
C THR A 39 -16.63 -2.22 -7.97
N VAL A 40 -16.19 -2.47 -9.20
CA VAL A 40 -14.84 -2.14 -9.64
C VAL A 40 -14.82 -1.15 -10.79
N VAL A 41 -13.74 -0.43 -10.88
CA VAL A 41 -13.36 0.35 -12.05
C VAL A 41 -12.00 -0.11 -12.55
N TRP A 42 -11.74 -0.02 -13.85
CA TRP A 42 -10.52 -0.54 -14.43
C TRP A 42 -9.65 0.61 -14.96
N GLY A 43 -8.59 0.90 -14.20
CA GLY A 43 -7.46 1.71 -14.64
C GLY A 43 -7.60 3.22 -14.51
N TYR A 44 -8.60 3.74 -13.78
CA TYR A 44 -8.78 5.18 -13.61
C TYR A 44 -9.49 5.54 -12.30
N PHE A 45 -9.38 6.82 -11.94
CA PHE A 45 -10.18 7.47 -10.89
C PHE A 45 -11.11 8.50 -11.54
N ALA A 46 -12.29 8.67 -10.98
CA ALA A 46 -13.20 9.76 -11.30
C ALA A 46 -14.09 10.11 -10.10
N ALA A 47 -14.38 11.38 -9.93
CA ALA A 47 -15.15 11.89 -8.80
C ALA A 47 -16.68 11.63 -8.93
N ASP A 48 -17.16 11.37 -10.12
CA ASP A 48 -18.58 11.19 -10.46
C ASP A 48 -19.02 9.73 -10.54
N ILE A 49 -18.15 8.78 -10.23
CA ILE A 49 -18.50 7.36 -10.16
C ILE A 49 -19.49 7.15 -9.01
N PRO A 50 -20.65 6.52 -9.26
CA PRO A 50 -21.59 6.20 -8.20
C PRO A 50 -20.95 5.36 -7.09
N PRO A 51 -21.19 5.67 -5.80
CA PRO A 51 -20.63 4.88 -4.71
C PRO A 51 -21.07 3.42 -4.74
N ALA A 52 -20.10 2.49 -4.67
CA ALA A 52 -20.36 1.07 -4.49
C ALA A 52 -20.76 0.74 -3.04
N LEU A 53 -20.36 1.58 -2.09
CA LEU A 53 -20.70 1.46 -0.67
C LEU A 53 -20.78 2.85 -0.02
N ARG A 54 -21.69 3.03 0.94
CA ARG A 54 -21.78 4.21 1.81
C ARG A 54 -21.54 3.83 3.26
N ILE A 55 -20.74 4.60 3.96
CA ILE A 55 -20.40 4.39 5.36
C ILE A 55 -20.37 5.72 6.12
N LYS A 56 -20.35 5.62 7.44
CA LYS A 56 -20.08 6.77 8.35
C LYS A 56 -18.65 6.75 8.86
N SER A 57 -18.18 7.91 9.28
CA SER A 57 -16.90 8.02 9.99
C SER A 57 -16.85 7.10 11.22
N GLY A 58 -15.73 6.42 11.42
CA GLY A 58 -15.51 5.43 12.49
C GLY A 58 -15.80 3.99 12.07
N GLN A 59 -16.52 3.75 10.99
CA GLN A 59 -16.88 2.41 10.57
C GLN A 59 -15.72 1.63 9.95
N THR A 60 -15.82 0.30 10.09
CA THR A 60 -14.85 -0.68 9.58
C THR A 60 -15.44 -1.42 8.39
N VAL A 61 -14.69 -1.52 7.31
CA VAL A 61 -15.09 -2.19 6.07
C VAL A 61 -14.10 -3.28 5.70
N ARG A 62 -14.60 -4.47 5.36
CA ARG A 62 -13.85 -5.52 4.70
C ARG A 62 -13.96 -5.33 3.18
N VAL A 63 -12.84 -5.16 2.49
CA VAL A 63 -12.80 -4.89 1.05
C VAL A 63 -12.01 -5.98 0.35
N ASP A 64 -12.64 -6.67 -0.60
CA ASP A 64 -11.95 -7.59 -1.48
C ASP A 64 -11.30 -6.81 -2.64
N THR A 65 -10.12 -7.23 -3.08
CA THR A 65 -9.46 -6.73 -4.28
C THR A 65 -9.14 -7.87 -5.24
N VAL A 66 -9.08 -7.57 -6.53
CA VAL A 66 -8.57 -8.48 -7.56
C VAL A 66 -7.33 -7.85 -8.16
N SER A 67 -6.21 -8.58 -8.11
CA SER A 67 -4.97 -8.15 -8.74
C SER A 67 -5.13 -8.14 -10.28
N HIS A 68 -4.56 -7.14 -10.94
CA HIS A 68 -4.49 -7.09 -12.39
C HIS A 68 -3.51 -8.14 -12.96
N GLY A 69 -2.56 -8.63 -12.14
CA GLY A 69 -1.59 -9.65 -12.51
C GLY A 69 -2.27 -10.95 -12.96
N GLY A 70 -2.05 -11.34 -14.22
CA GLY A 70 -2.71 -12.49 -14.82
C GLY A 70 -4.10 -12.23 -15.38
N VAL A 71 -4.70 -11.05 -15.15
CA VAL A 71 -6.02 -10.64 -15.69
C VAL A 71 -5.86 -9.71 -16.89
N ASN A 72 -4.90 -8.80 -16.84
CA ASN A 72 -4.65 -7.82 -17.92
C ASN A 72 -3.62 -8.33 -18.94
N THR A 73 -3.73 -9.55 -19.42
CA THR A 73 -2.72 -10.21 -20.26
C THR A 73 -3.11 -10.38 -21.72
N GLY A 74 -4.35 -10.02 -22.09
CA GLY A 74 -4.90 -10.25 -23.43
C GLY A 74 -5.42 -11.67 -23.66
N VAL A 75 -5.30 -12.56 -22.67
CA VAL A 75 -5.94 -13.86 -22.61
C VAL A 75 -6.75 -13.99 -21.33
N ASP A 76 -7.74 -14.88 -21.31
CA ASP A 76 -8.57 -15.06 -20.12
C ASP A 76 -7.72 -15.58 -18.92
N PRO A 77 -8.10 -15.23 -17.69
CA PRO A 77 -7.33 -15.57 -16.49
C PRO A 77 -7.12 -17.08 -16.32
N VAL A 78 -8.10 -17.91 -16.63
CA VAL A 78 -7.98 -19.36 -16.50
C VAL A 78 -6.89 -19.89 -17.43
N THR A 79 -6.89 -19.46 -18.69
CA THR A 79 -5.86 -19.80 -19.67
C THR A 79 -4.49 -19.31 -19.25
N PHE A 80 -4.38 -18.05 -18.79
CA PHE A 80 -3.09 -17.51 -18.31
C PHE A 80 -2.54 -18.34 -17.16
N PHE A 81 -3.30 -18.50 -16.09
CA PHE A 81 -2.86 -19.18 -14.88
C PHE A 81 -2.60 -20.68 -15.09
N SER A 82 -3.40 -21.36 -15.93
CA SER A 82 -3.17 -22.76 -16.25
C SER A 82 -1.83 -23.00 -16.96
N ARG A 83 -1.42 -22.10 -17.86
CA ARG A 83 -0.08 -22.15 -18.51
C ARG A 83 1.07 -22.00 -17.51
N HIS A 84 0.80 -21.45 -16.33
CA HIS A 84 1.79 -21.24 -15.26
C HIS A 84 1.58 -22.18 -14.06
N GLY A 85 0.86 -23.30 -14.23
CA GLY A 85 0.74 -24.34 -13.21
C GLY A 85 -0.26 -24.06 -12.09
N VAL A 86 -1.20 -23.13 -12.30
CA VAL A 86 -2.34 -22.91 -11.38
C VAL A 86 -3.56 -23.65 -11.93
N ALA A 87 -4.19 -24.50 -11.14
CA ALA A 87 -5.38 -25.22 -11.58
C ALA A 87 -6.57 -24.27 -11.82
N ALA A 88 -7.41 -24.58 -12.81
CA ALA A 88 -8.56 -23.73 -13.16
C ALA A 88 -9.47 -23.40 -11.95
N GLY A 89 -9.67 -24.35 -11.04
CA GLY A 89 -10.47 -24.18 -9.83
C GLY A 89 -9.80 -23.32 -8.73
N GLU A 90 -8.52 -22.98 -8.87
CA GLU A 90 -7.80 -22.07 -7.96
C GLU A 90 -7.87 -20.60 -8.43
N VAL A 91 -8.31 -20.35 -9.66
CA VAL A 91 -8.46 -19.00 -10.19
C VAL A 91 -9.71 -18.35 -9.59
N LEU A 92 -9.55 -17.13 -9.04
CA LEU A 92 -10.68 -16.41 -8.45
C LEU A 92 -11.79 -16.19 -9.48
N LYS A 93 -13.00 -16.57 -9.10
CA LYS A 93 -14.18 -16.31 -9.92
C LYS A 93 -14.37 -14.81 -10.21
N ASP A 94 -14.08 -13.96 -9.22
CA ASP A 94 -14.16 -12.51 -9.38
C ASP A 94 -13.22 -12.02 -10.49
N ALA A 95 -12.01 -12.58 -10.61
CA ALA A 95 -11.07 -12.23 -11.67
C ALA A 95 -11.61 -12.61 -13.06
N ILE A 96 -12.28 -13.77 -13.17
CA ILE A 96 -12.93 -14.24 -14.41
C ILE A 96 -14.10 -13.31 -14.76
N ASP A 97 -15.00 -13.05 -13.81
CA ASP A 97 -16.19 -12.23 -14.02
C ASP A 97 -15.82 -10.78 -14.40
N ILE A 98 -14.79 -10.20 -13.79
CA ILE A 98 -14.30 -8.86 -14.12
C ILE A 98 -13.69 -8.84 -15.52
N TYR A 99 -12.85 -9.82 -15.86
CA TYR A 99 -12.27 -9.92 -17.21
C TYR A 99 -13.33 -9.99 -18.31
N GLU A 100 -14.41 -10.76 -18.08
CA GLU A 100 -15.46 -10.96 -19.06
C GLU A 100 -16.43 -9.77 -19.18
N LYS A 101 -16.70 -9.05 -18.08
CA LYS A 101 -17.83 -8.12 -17.99
C LYS A 101 -17.42 -6.65 -17.84
N VAL A 102 -16.19 -6.34 -17.40
CA VAL A 102 -15.75 -4.97 -17.17
C VAL A 102 -14.92 -4.47 -18.34
N SER A 103 -15.40 -3.43 -19.02
CA SER A 103 -14.64 -2.77 -20.08
C SER A 103 -13.53 -1.92 -19.50
N ARG A 104 -12.32 -2.10 -20.00
CA ARG A 104 -11.19 -1.21 -19.75
C ARG A 104 -11.23 -0.06 -20.75
N PRO A 105 -11.42 1.20 -20.33
CA PRO A 105 -11.39 2.34 -21.23
C PRO A 105 -10.06 2.46 -21.97
N ARG A 106 -10.10 2.97 -23.20
CA ARG A 106 -8.87 3.22 -23.97
C ARG A 106 -7.98 4.23 -23.23
N GLY A 107 -6.71 3.86 -22.99
CA GLY A 107 -5.75 4.70 -22.25
C GLY A 107 -5.81 4.53 -20.73
N ALA A 108 -6.75 3.75 -20.19
CA ALA A 108 -6.76 3.39 -18.78
C ALA A 108 -5.57 2.48 -18.43
N SER A 109 -5.10 2.56 -17.18
CA SER A 109 -4.01 1.72 -16.69
C SER A 109 -4.42 0.25 -16.49
N ALA A 110 -3.53 -0.57 -15.97
CA ALA A 110 -3.79 -2.00 -15.77
C ALA A 110 -4.70 -2.30 -14.57
N HIS A 111 -4.71 -1.44 -13.55
CA HIS A 111 -5.18 -1.72 -12.20
C HIS A 111 -6.69 -1.89 -12.11
N ILE A 112 -7.13 -2.90 -11.36
CA ILE A 112 -8.53 -3.13 -11.01
C ILE A 112 -8.75 -2.55 -9.62
N LEU A 113 -9.62 -1.54 -9.50
CA LEU A 113 -9.87 -0.81 -8.27
C LEU A 113 -11.25 -1.13 -7.73
N THR A 114 -11.34 -1.57 -6.48
CA THR A 114 -12.60 -1.76 -5.77
C THR A 114 -13.04 -0.45 -5.11
N GLY A 115 -14.28 -0.05 -5.32
CA GLY A 115 -14.83 1.21 -4.83
C GLY A 115 -15.72 1.90 -5.88
N PRO A 116 -16.09 3.20 -5.63
CA PRO A 116 -15.68 3.99 -4.48
C PRO A 116 -16.49 3.72 -3.21
N ILE A 117 -15.84 3.88 -2.06
CA ILE A 117 -16.48 3.95 -0.75
C ILE A 117 -16.74 5.41 -0.40
N TYR A 118 -18.01 5.76 -0.21
CA TYR A 118 -18.44 7.10 0.17
C TYR A 118 -18.54 7.21 1.70
N VAL A 119 -17.77 8.11 2.30
CA VAL A 119 -17.82 8.43 3.73
C VAL A 119 -18.72 9.65 3.94
N GLU A 120 -19.90 9.46 4.55
CA GLU A 120 -20.99 10.44 4.52
C GLU A 120 -20.61 11.84 5.06
N GLU A 121 -19.75 11.92 6.07
CA GLU A 121 -19.35 13.18 6.70
C GLU A 121 -18.17 13.88 6.03
N ALA A 122 -17.50 13.23 5.05
CA ALA A 122 -16.30 13.79 4.43
C ALA A 122 -16.65 14.90 3.43
N GLU A 123 -15.99 16.04 3.58
CA GLU A 123 -16.10 17.22 2.70
C GLU A 123 -14.70 17.66 2.21
N PRO A 124 -14.60 18.37 1.07
CA PRO A 124 -13.35 18.94 0.61
C PRO A 124 -12.63 19.77 1.70
N GLY A 125 -11.34 19.55 1.89
CA GLY A 125 -10.54 20.16 2.96
C GLY A 125 -10.47 19.36 4.26
N ASP A 126 -11.25 18.29 4.39
CA ASP A 126 -11.08 17.34 5.48
C ASP A 126 -9.89 16.40 5.23
N MET A 127 -9.48 15.63 6.21
CA MET A 127 -8.53 14.55 6.11
C MET A 127 -9.24 13.23 6.39
N LEU A 128 -9.05 12.25 5.51
CA LEU A 128 -9.49 10.87 5.73
C LEU A 128 -8.33 10.06 6.31
N GLU A 129 -8.52 9.55 7.52
CA GLU A 129 -7.65 8.57 8.16
C GLU A 129 -8.14 7.18 7.78
N VAL A 130 -7.26 6.36 7.22
CA VAL A 130 -7.54 4.96 6.85
C VAL A 130 -6.60 4.05 7.64
N ARG A 131 -7.14 3.34 8.63
CA ARG A 131 -6.39 2.36 9.43
C ARG A 131 -6.45 1.00 8.77
N ILE A 132 -5.31 0.39 8.56
CA ILE A 132 -5.19 -0.95 7.99
C ILE A 132 -5.17 -1.95 9.13
N LEU A 133 -6.33 -2.58 9.38
CA LEU A 133 -6.51 -3.48 10.52
C LEU A 133 -6.06 -4.91 10.21
N ALA A 134 -6.30 -5.38 8.98
CA ALA A 134 -5.88 -6.70 8.51
C ALA A 134 -5.75 -6.74 6.99
N LEU A 135 -4.82 -7.53 6.49
CA LEU A 135 -4.65 -7.89 5.08
C LEU A 135 -4.50 -9.40 4.98
N GLU A 136 -5.29 -10.03 4.12
CA GLU A 136 -5.38 -11.48 3.97
C GLU A 136 -5.28 -11.88 2.50
N TYR A 137 -4.54 -12.94 2.19
CA TYR A 137 -4.45 -13.47 0.82
C TYR A 137 -5.77 -14.14 0.41
N ARG A 138 -6.27 -13.83 -0.77
CA ARG A 138 -7.44 -14.49 -1.35
C ARG A 138 -7.05 -15.76 -2.10
N VAL A 139 -5.79 -15.81 -2.58
CA VAL A 139 -5.19 -16.95 -3.27
C VAL A 139 -3.75 -17.15 -2.81
N PRO A 140 -3.20 -18.38 -2.82
CA PRO A 140 -1.84 -18.66 -2.38
C PRO A 140 -0.81 -18.47 -3.51
N TYR A 141 -0.98 -17.45 -4.35
CA TYR A 141 -0.06 -17.12 -5.44
C TYR A 141 -0.19 -15.65 -5.86
N GLY A 142 0.82 -15.17 -6.57
CA GLY A 142 0.82 -13.87 -7.21
C GLY A 142 1.67 -13.88 -8.47
N VAL A 143 1.74 -12.74 -9.16
CA VAL A 143 2.43 -12.59 -10.44
C VAL A 143 3.44 -11.45 -10.37
N ASN A 144 4.70 -11.71 -10.71
CA ASN A 144 5.63 -10.64 -11.07
C ASN A 144 5.80 -10.65 -12.57
N ASN A 145 5.80 -9.51 -13.21
CA ASN A 145 5.83 -9.40 -14.66
C ASN A 145 6.91 -8.44 -15.14
N SER A 146 8.08 -8.98 -15.44
CA SER A 146 9.15 -8.19 -16.04
C SER A 146 8.92 -8.05 -17.54
N ASN A 147 8.88 -6.81 -18.06
CA ASN A 147 8.60 -6.52 -19.46
C ASN A 147 9.72 -5.72 -20.11
N ARG A 148 9.84 -5.85 -21.44
CA ARG A 148 10.62 -4.90 -22.24
C ARG A 148 9.98 -3.53 -22.19
N GLY A 149 10.78 -2.48 -22.03
CA GLY A 149 10.33 -1.08 -22.02
C GLY A 149 9.69 -0.61 -20.72
N THR A 150 9.75 -1.42 -19.65
CA THR A 150 9.27 -1.06 -18.31
C THR A 150 10.37 -1.13 -17.26
N GLY A 151 10.09 -0.62 -16.09
CA GLY A 151 11.05 -0.60 -14.99
C GLY A 151 12.19 0.40 -15.21
N VAL A 152 13.16 0.39 -14.29
CA VAL A 152 14.34 1.26 -14.35
C VAL A 152 15.41 0.76 -15.33
N LEU A 153 15.27 -0.48 -15.83
CA LEU A 153 16.15 -1.11 -16.84
C LEU A 153 15.33 -1.55 -18.06
N PRO A 154 14.77 -0.61 -18.85
CA PRO A 154 13.78 -0.92 -19.90
C PRO A 154 14.33 -1.81 -21.04
N ASP A 155 15.63 -1.80 -21.26
CA ASP A 155 16.29 -2.57 -22.33
C ASP A 155 16.86 -3.92 -21.87
N LEU A 156 16.68 -4.28 -20.58
CA LEU A 156 17.24 -5.52 -20.02
C LEU A 156 16.66 -6.77 -20.66
N LEU A 157 15.37 -6.77 -20.98
CA LEU A 157 14.65 -7.93 -21.51
C LEU A 157 14.20 -7.68 -22.95
N SER A 158 14.17 -8.75 -23.76
CA SER A 158 13.66 -8.70 -25.14
C SER A 158 12.14 -8.88 -25.25
N ALA A 159 11.51 -9.49 -24.25
CA ALA A 159 10.08 -9.79 -24.21
C ALA A 159 9.55 -9.81 -22.78
N ALA A 160 8.22 -9.82 -22.64
CA ALA A 160 7.54 -10.03 -21.37
C ALA A 160 7.87 -11.39 -20.76
N THR A 161 8.15 -11.42 -19.47
CA THR A 161 8.51 -12.64 -18.74
C THR A 161 7.70 -12.73 -17.45
N PRO A 162 6.39 -13.07 -17.54
CA PRO A 162 5.56 -13.23 -16.37
C PRO A 162 6.00 -14.46 -15.56
N LYS A 163 6.04 -14.30 -14.25
CA LYS A 163 6.35 -15.36 -13.30
C LYS A 163 5.23 -15.47 -12.27
N VAL A 164 4.50 -16.58 -12.27
CA VAL A 164 3.57 -16.92 -11.20
C VAL A 164 4.38 -17.51 -10.04
N ILE A 165 4.21 -16.96 -8.85
CA ILE A 165 4.95 -17.31 -7.65
C ILE A 165 3.97 -17.83 -6.62
N ARG A 166 4.15 -19.06 -6.15
CA ARG A 166 3.35 -19.70 -5.10
C ARG A 166 3.77 -19.19 -3.71
N PHE A 167 2.82 -19.16 -2.78
CA PHE A 167 3.05 -18.79 -1.39
C PHE A 167 2.92 -20.00 -0.47
N ASP A 168 3.82 -20.08 0.49
CA ASP A 168 3.60 -20.82 1.73
C ASP A 168 3.09 -19.82 2.78
N THR A 169 1.77 -19.77 2.93
CA THR A 169 1.13 -18.82 3.85
C THR A 169 1.31 -19.19 5.32
N VAL A 170 1.68 -20.44 5.63
CA VAL A 170 2.00 -20.88 6.99
C VAL A 170 3.37 -20.37 7.42
N ARG A 171 4.38 -20.47 6.54
CA ARG A 171 5.72 -19.92 6.78
C ARG A 171 5.85 -18.44 6.41
N ASN A 172 4.81 -17.88 5.82
CA ASN A 172 4.75 -16.48 5.37
C ASN A 172 5.88 -16.14 4.37
N VAL A 173 6.06 -16.99 3.36
CA VAL A 173 7.07 -16.81 2.30
C VAL A 173 6.52 -17.05 0.91
N ALA A 174 7.03 -16.30 -0.08
CA ALA A 174 6.87 -16.55 -1.50
C ALA A 174 8.00 -17.46 -1.99
N LEU A 175 7.64 -18.50 -2.71
CA LEU A 175 8.56 -19.52 -3.25
C LEU A 175 9.09 -19.07 -4.61
N PHE A 176 10.10 -18.19 -4.61
CA PHE A 176 10.60 -17.57 -5.85
C PHE A 176 11.33 -18.57 -6.75
N SER A 177 12.16 -19.44 -6.17
CA SER A 177 12.84 -20.56 -6.81
C SER A 177 13.14 -21.65 -5.79
N PRO A 178 13.65 -22.84 -6.20
CA PRO A 178 13.99 -23.90 -5.21
C PRO A 178 14.88 -23.45 -4.07
N ASP A 179 15.75 -22.47 -4.31
CA ASP A 179 16.74 -21.99 -3.34
C ASP A 179 16.49 -20.57 -2.85
N ILE A 180 15.36 -19.93 -3.27
CA ILE A 180 15.07 -18.53 -2.91
C ILE A 180 13.64 -18.41 -2.39
N GLU A 181 13.51 -18.03 -1.15
CA GLU A 181 12.25 -17.69 -0.50
C GLU A 181 12.26 -16.21 -0.12
N VAL A 182 11.16 -15.51 -0.40
CA VAL A 182 11.01 -14.08 -0.08
C VAL A 182 9.96 -13.94 1.02
N PRO A 183 10.26 -13.32 2.17
CA PRO A 183 9.26 -13.06 3.21
C PRO A 183 8.10 -12.25 2.65
N LEU A 184 6.88 -12.67 2.92
CA LEU A 184 5.67 -11.98 2.51
C LEU A 184 5.39 -10.79 3.43
N GLN A 185 4.99 -9.68 2.83
CA GLN A 185 4.60 -8.44 3.52
C GLN A 185 3.50 -7.76 2.71
N PRO A 186 2.22 -8.18 2.88
CA PRO A 186 1.14 -7.70 2.05
C PRO A 186 0.80 -6.24 2.32
N PHE A 187 0.41 -5.53 1.24
CA PHE A 187 -0.10 -4.16 1.31
C PHE A 187 -0.96 -3.84 0.07
N MET A 188 -1.67 -2.71 0.08
CA MET A 188 -2.36 -2.19 -1.09
C MET A 188 -1.48 -1.18 -1.80
N GLY A 189 -1.08 -1.42 -3.04
CA GLY A 189 -0.31 -0.48 -3.87
C GLY A 189 -1.12 0.78 -4.13
N ILE A 190 -2.43 0.61 -4.37
CA ILE A 190 -3.36 1.74 -4.56
C ILE A 190 -4.28 1.91 -3.36
N MET A 191 -4.18 3.09 -2.75
CA MET A 191 -5.15 3.64 -1.80
C MET A 191 -5.36 5.11 -2.13
N ALA A 192 -6.57 5.51 -2.53
CA ALA A 192 -6.85 6.85 -3.04
C ALA A 192 -8.21 7.37 -2.61
N VAL A 193 -8.34 8.68 -2.44
CA VAL A 193 -9.63 9.39 -2.51
C VAL A 193 -9.84 9.91 -3.94
N ALA A 194 -11.09 10.19 -4.32
CA ALA A 194 -11.36 10.77 -5.62
C ALA A 194 -10.66 12.14 -5.78
N PRO A 195 -10.07 12.43 -6.96
CA PRO A 195 -9.54 13.76 -7.27
C PRO A 195 -10.64 14.83 -7.28
N SER A 196 -10.28 16.10 -7.43
CA SER A 196 -11.27 17.17 -7.55
C SER A 196 -12.14 16.97 -8.80
N ARG A 197 -13.36 17.56 -8.79
CA ARG A 197 -14.32 17.45 -9.93
C ARG A 197 -13.80 18.02 -11.25
N ASP A 198 -12.84 18.96 -11.18
CA ASP A 198 -12.23 19.55 -12.37
C ASP A 198 -11.31 18.57 -13.11
N SER A 199 -11.04 17.43 -12.48
CA SER A 199 -10.24 16.35 -13.04
C SER A 199 -11.17 15.31 -13.65
N TRP A 200 -11.15 15.16 -14.97
CA TRP A 200 -11.89 14.14 -15.70
C TRP A 200 -11.40 12.73 -15.29
N LEU A 201 -11.46 11.76 -16.18
CA LEU A 201 -10.84 10.43 -15.95
C LEU A 201 -9.33 10.57 -15.73
N ILE A 202 -8.86 10.23 -14.53
CA ILE A 202 -7.44 10.23 -14.20
C ILE A 202 -6.95 8.80 -14.20
N SER A 203 -5.87 8.52 -14.94
CA SER A 203 -5.21 7.21 -14.92
C SER A 203 -4.83 6.82 -13.49
N SER A 204 -5.08 5.57 -13.13
CA SER A 204 -4.68 5.04 -11.82
C SER A 204 -3.18 4.74 -11.72
N ARG A 205 -2.40 4.92 -12.82
CA ARG A 205 -0.97 4.59 -12.81
C ARG A 205 -0.12 5.51 -11.95
N PRO A 206 -0.17 6.86 -12.07
CA PRO A 206 0.67 7.69 -11.23
C PRO A 206 0.08 7.90 -9.83
N PRO A 207 0.91 7.92 -8.78
CA PRO A 207 0.51 8.45 -7.48
C PRO A 207 0.34 9.97 -7.54
N SER A 208 -0.39 10.56 -6.59
CA SER A 208 -0.61 11.99 -6.52
C SER A 208 -1.04 12.44 -5.12
N ARG A 209 -1.42 13.73 -5.00
CA ARG A 209 -1.92 14.36 -3.77
C ARG A 209 -3.13 13.64 -3.14
N TRP A 210 -3.93 12.94 -3.95
CA TRP A 210 -5.08 12.14 -3.48
C TRP A 210 -4.70 10.69 -3.10
N GLY A 211 -3.41 10.36 -2.98
CA GLY A 211 -2.91 9.01 -2.88
C GLY A 211 -2.72 8.40 -4.26
N GLY A 212 -3.35 7.29 -4.55
CA GLY A 212 -3.24 6.59 -5.84
C GLY A 212 -2.26 5.45 -5.75
N ASN A 213 -1.53 5.23 -6.83
CA ASN A 213 -0.55 4.17 -6.98
C ASN A 213 0.75 4.54 -6.28
N MET A 214 0.72 4.53 -4.96
CA MET A 214 1.87 4.93 -4.14
C MET A 214 2.91 3.83 -4.01
N ASP A 215 2.52 2.58 -4.22
CA ASP A 215 3.35 1.38 -4.06
C ASP A 215 4.22 1.44 -2.81
N PHE A 216 3.55 1.91 -1.73
CA PHE A 216 4.20 2.18 -0.47
C PHE A 216 4.14 0.97 0.45
N ASN A 217 5.18 0.16 0.43
CA ASN A 217 5.28 -1.11 1.14
C ASN A 217 5.26 -1.02 2.68
N LYS A 218 5.10 0.18 3.25
CA LYS A 218 4.90 0.38 4.69
C LYS A 218 3.42 0.41 5.08
N LEU A 219 2.48 0.43 4.11
CA LEU A 219 1.04 0.38 4.36
C LEU A 219 0.54 -1.05 4.63
N THR A 220 1.19 -1.73 5.57
CA THR A 220 0.88 -3.10 6.00
C THR A 220 -0.09 -3.11 7.19
N ASN A 221 -0.34 -4.30 7.75
CA ASN A 221 -1.16 -4.47 8.96
C ASN A 221 -0.67 -3.54 10.10
N GLY A 222 -1.60 -2.78 10.67
CA GLY A 222 -1.33 -1.84 11.78
C GLY A 222 -0.86 -0.46 11.33
N ALA A 223 -0.61 -0.25 10.04
CA ALA A 223 -0.30 1.08 9.53
C ALA A 223 -1.56 1.93 9.36
N THR A 224 -1.38 3.24 9.33
CA THR A 224 -2.42 4.23 9.09
C THR A 224 -1.99 5.16 7.96
N LEU A 225 -2.90 5.39 7.00
CA LEU A 225 -2.74 6.34 5.91
C LEU A 225 -3.65 7.55 6.13
N TYR A 226 -3.15 8.75 5.86
CA TYR A 226 -3.88 10.01 5.91
C TYR A 226 -3.93 10.64 4.53
N LEU A 227 -5.14 10.87 4.03
CA LEU A 227 -5.40 11.40 2.69
C LEU A 227 -6.15 12.74 2.79
N PRO A 228 -5.72 13.81 2.09
CA PRO A 228 -6.50 15.03 1.97
C PRO A 228 -7.73 14.77 1.10
N VAL A 229 -8.91 15.23 1.56
CA VAL A 229 -10.18 15.04 0.83
C VAL A 229 -10.39 16.18 -0.16
N PHE A 230 -10.62 15.84 -1.43
CA PHE A 230 -10.87 16.78 -2.53
C PHE A 230 -12.32 16.77 -3.01
N HIS A 231 -13.08 15.71 -2.70
CA HIS A 231 -14.45 15.51 -3.15
C HIS A 231 -15.34 15.12 -1.98
N LYS A 232 -16.61 15.58 -2.01
CA LYS A 232 -17.62 15.18 -1.03
C LYS A 232 -17.74 13.67 -0.93
N GLY A 233 -17.73 13.15 0.30
CA GLY A 233 -17.73 11.73 0.58
C GLY A 233 -16.38 11.06 0.41
N ALA A 234 -15.30 11.80 0.16
CA ALA A 234 -13.95 11.33 -0.14
C ALA A 234 -13.87 10.38 -1.35
N GLN A 235 -14.86 9.48 -1.54
CA GLN A 235 -14.89 8.48 -2.62
C GLN A 235 -13.60 7.65 -2.63
N PHE A 236 -13.41 6.82 -1.63
CA PHE A 236 -12.18 6.03 -1.47
C PHE A 236 -12.16 4.81 -2.40
N PHE A 237 -11.02 4.59 -3.07
CA PHE A 237 -10.71 3.43 -3.91
C PHE A 237 -9.51 2.69 -3.36
N THR A 238 -9.49 1.37 -3.53
CA THR A 238 -8.30 0.55 -3.27
C THR A 238 -8.20 -0.61 -4.26
N GLY A 239 -6.98 -1.07 -4.49
CA GLY A 239 -6.68 -2.16 -5.40
C GLY A 239 -5.20 -2.31 -5.56
N ASP A 240 -4.78 -2.95 -6.65
CA ASP A 240 -3.36 -3.15 -6.93
C ASP A 240 -2.63 -3.71 -5.71
N SER A 241 -3.16 -4.82 -5.23
CA SER A 241 -2.72 -5.42 -3.98
C SER A 241 -1.51 -6.31 -4.21
N HIS A 242 -0.53 -6.18 -3.33
CA HIS A 242 0.78 -6.80 -3.43
C HIS A 242 1.01 -7.79 -2.29
N ALA A 243 1.61 -8.94 -2.58
CA ALA A 243 2.05 -9.87 -1.56
C ALA A 243 3.37 -9.45 -0.91
N VAL A 244 4.25 -8.83 -1.70
CA VAL A 244 5.51 -8.21 -1.27
C VAL A 244 6.09 -7.38 -2.40
N GLN A 245 6.73 -6.27 -2.01
CA GLN A 245 7.52 -5.39 -2.88
C GLN A 245 8.69 -4.84 -2.08
N ALA A 246 9.85 -4.72 -2.68
CA ALA A 246 10.96 -3.96 -2.13
C ALA A 246 10.87 -2.47 -2.53
N ASP A 247 11.54 -1.60 -1.78
CA ASP A 247 11.65 -0.18 -2.11
C ASP A 247 12.19 -0.02 -3.55
N GLY A 248 11.54 0.87 -4.33
CA GLY A 248 11.89 1.20 -5.70
C GLY A 248 11.07 0.49 -6.78
N GLU A 249 10.47 -0.66 -6.51
CA GLU A 249 9.67 -1.46 -7.48
C GLU A 249 10.31 -1.58 -8.87
N ILE A 250 11.59 -1.83 -8.92
CA ILE A 250 12.49 -1.53 -10.03
C ILE A 250 12.16 -2.17 -11.38
N ASN A 251 11.37 -3.24 -11.45
CA ASN A 251 10.94 -3.84 -12.73
C ASN A 251 9.52 -3.42 -13.16
N GLY A 252 8.82 -2.61 -12.35
CA GLY A 252 7.49 -2.09 -12.65
C GLY A 252 6.34 -2.98 -12.23
N THR A 253 6.61 -4.00 -11.38
CA THR A 253 5.59 -4.79 -10.67
C THR A 253 6.16 -5.35 -9.37
N ALA A 254 5.30 -5.51 -8.36
CA ALA A 254 5.56 -6.29 -7.16
C ALA A 254 5.38 -7.80 -7.41
N ILE A 255 5.09 -8.57 -6.36
CA ILE A 255 4.32 -9.82 -6.52
C ILE A 255 2.85 -9.43 -6.40
N GLU A 256 2.23 -9.19 -7.55
CA GLU A 256 0.83 -8.84 -7.71
C GLU A 256 -0.07 -9.94 -7.17
N ALA A 257 -0.88 -9.67 -6.16
CA ALA A 257 -1.71 -10.69 -5.52
C ALA A 257 -3.06 -10.14 -5.09
N SER A 258 -4.13 -10.92 -5.24
CA SER A 258 -5.46 -10.55 -4.75
C SER A 258 -5.52 -10.66 -3.23
N LEU A 259 -5.89 -9.58 -2.57
CA LEU A 259 -6.02 -9.50 -1.10
C LEU A 259 -7.45 -9.14 -0.69
N THR A 260 -7.77 -9.44 0.56
CA THR A 260 -8.86 -8.82 1.30
C THR A 260 -8.26 -7.91 2.37
N GLY A 261 -8.61 -6.63 2.36
CA GLY A 261 -8.23 -5.68 3.40
C GLY A 261 -9.39 -5.37 4.35
N THR A 262 -9.09 -5.20 5.63
CA THR A 262 -10.03 -4.67 6.62
C THR A 262 -9.54 -3.28 7.04
N PHE A 263 -10.35 -2.25 6.77
CA PHE A 263 -9.99 -0.85 6.98
C PHE A 263 -11.00 -0.15 7.89
N GLN A 264 -10.52 0.71 8.77
CA GLN A 264 -11.37 1.66 9.50
C GLN A 264 -11.17 3.06 8.91
N PHE A 265 -12.29 3.76 8.68
CA PHE A 265 -12.30 5.09 8.07
C PHE A 265 -12.71 6.15 9.09
N ILE A 266 -11.89 7.19 9.28
CA ILE A 266 -12.16 8.27 10.23
C ILE A 266 -11.98 9.62 9.54
N VAL A 267 -12.96 10.52 9.65
CA VAL A 267 -12.90 11.86 9.08
C VAL A 267 -12.44 12.86 10.12
N HIS A 268 -11.40 13.63 9.79
CA HIS A 268 -10.92 14.76 10.60
C HIS A 268 -11.25 16.06 9.88
N LYS A 269 -12.21 16.79 10.44
CA LYS A 269 -12.76 18.01 9.82
C LYS A 269 -11.70 19.12 9.68
N GLY A 270 -11.57 19.63 8.44
CA GLY A 270 -10.68 20.73 8.10
C GLY A 270 -9.18 20.41 8.13
N ALA A 271 -8.77 19.20 8.53
CA ALA A 271 -7.37 18.85 8.74
C ALA A 271 -6.60 18.59 7.43
N GLY A 272 -7.28 18.38 6.32
CA GLY A 272 -6.68 18.12 5.01
C GLY A 272 -6.20 19.38 4.29
N SER A 273 -6.71 20.56 4.65
CA SER A 273 -6.40 21.82 3.97
C SER A 273 -4.91 22.20 4.03
N ALA A 274 -4.19 21.77 5.06
CA ALA A 274 -2.75 22.00 5.23
C ALA A 274 -1.87 20.87 4.67
N MET A 275 -2.46 19.84 4.07
CA MET A 275 -1.73 18.71 3.53
C MET A 275 -1.42 18.92 2.04
N THR A 276 -0.15 18.90 1.68
CA THR A 276 0.26 18.89 0.27
C THR A 276 0.22 17.48 -0.29
N TRP A 277 0.71 16.49 0.47
CA TRP A 277 0.83 15.09 0.11
C TRP A 277 0.16 14.19 1.15
N PRO A 278 -0.16 12.94 0.82
CA PRO A 278 -0.50 11.93 1.81
C PRO A 278 0.58 11.80 2.87
N ARG A 279 0.21 11.28 4.02
CA ARG A 279 1.11 10.96 5.12
C ARG A 279 0.71 9.63 5.70
N ALA A 280 1.66 8.94 6.34
CA ALA A 280 1.35 7.67 6.98
C ALA A 280 2.10 7.51 8.29
N GLU A 281 1.73 6.50 9.05
CA GLU A 281 2.49 6.05 10.22
C GLU A 281 2.26 4.55 10.47
N ASP A 282 3.23 3.95 11.15
CA ASP A 282 3.09 2.65 11.78
C ASP A 282 3.50 2.73 13.27
N ALA A 283 3.69 1.59 13.91
CA ALA A 283 4.11 1.54 15.31
C ALA A 283 5.47 2.23 15.56
N ASN A 284 6.35 2.29 14.56
CA ASN A 284 7.76 2.69 14.71
C ASN A 284 8.10 4.03 14.06
N TYR A 285 7.36 4.43 13.01
CA TYR A 285 7.72 5.57 12.18
C TYR A 285 6.51 6.45 11.86
N TYR A 286 6.75 7.75 11.68
CA TYR A 286 5.92 8.62 10.86
C TYR A 286 6.54 8.69 9.46
N TYR A 287 5.70 8.78 8.43
CA TYR A 287 6.12 8.83 7.03
C TYR A 287 5.65 10.10 6.36
N SER A 288 6.60 10.92 5.90
CA SER A 288 6.34 12.01 4.96
C SER A 288 6.52 11.52 3.53
N MET A 289 5.79 12.08 2.58
CA MET A 289 5.84 11.67 1.18
C MET A 289 6.10 12.86 0.29
N GLY A 290 6.78 12.63 -0.83
CA GLY A 290 6.97 13.59 -1.90
C GLY A 290 6.94 12.86 -3.24
N MET A 291 6.27 13.45 -4.22
CA MET A 291 6.02 12.86 -5.52
C MET A 291 6.33 13.86 -6.63
N ASP A 292 6.98 13.39 -7.69
CA ASP A 292 7.25 14.19 -8.90
C ASP A 292 7.67 13.27 -10.07
N LEU A 293 7.65 13.81 -11.29
CA LEU A 293 8.23 13.15 -12.48
C LEU A 293 9.76 13.03 -12.38
N ASP A 294 10.39 13.90 -11.58
CA ASP A 294 11.83 13.95 -11.32
C ASP A 294 12.09 13.48 -9.88
N LEU A 295 12.93 12.46 -9.73
CA LEU A 295 13.25 11.84 -8.44
C LEU A 295 13.91 12.82 -7.46
N ASP A 296 14.74 13.75 -7.96
CA ASP A 296 15.41 14.76 -7.13
C ASP A 296 14.39 15.79 -6.61
N VAL A 297 13.36 16.09 -7.40
CA VAL A 297 12.24 16.96 -6.99
C VAL A 297 11.35 16.22 -5.99
N ALA A 298 11.02 14.94 -6.23
CA ALA A 298 10.30 14.11 -5.27
C ALA A 298 11.02 14.04 -3.91
N MET A 299 12.34 13.90 -3.91
CA MET A 299 13.18 13.95 -2.69
C MET A 299 13.06 15.30 -1.97
N LYS A 300 13.08 16.43 -2.70
CA LYS A 300 12.89 17.78 -2.11
C LYS A 300 11.50 17.91 -1.47
N HIS A 301 10.46 17.39 -2.12
CA HIS A 301 9.10 17.39 -1.57
C HIS A 301 9.00 16.56 -0.29
N ALA A 302 9.56 15.35 -0.25
CA ALA A 302 9.57 14.50 0.94
C ALA A 302 10.34 15.16 2.10
N ALA A 303 11.50 15.78 1.82
CA ALA A 303 12.28 16.49 2.80
C ALA A 303 11.53 17.73 3.34
N GLN A 304 10.86 18.50 2.47
CA GLN A 304 10.05 19.64 2.90
C GLN A 304 8.89 19.20 3.80
N GLU A 305 8.19 18.12 3.46
CA GLU A 305 7.11 17.57 4.29
C GLU A 305 7.64 17.04 5.63
N THR A 306 8.84 16.44 5.67
CA THR A 306 9.51 16.07 6.93
C THR A 306 9.75 17.30 7.80
N VAL A 307 10.31 18.36 7.25
CA VAL A 307 10.58 19.60 7.99
C VAL A 307 9.27 20.24 8.46
N ASN A 308 8.25 20.29 7.61
CA ASN A 308 6.92 20.79 7.98
C ASN A 308 6.33 20.00 9.15
N PHE A 309 6.36 18.67 9.08
CA PHE A 309 5.90 17.80 10.18
C PHE A 309 6.65 18.07 11.49
N LEU A 310 7.98 18.17 11.44
CA LEU A 310 8.80 18.42 12.65
C LEU A 310 8.54 19.79 13.25
N ARG A 311 8.29 20.82 12.43
CA ARG A 311 7.89 22.15 12.90
C ARG A 311 6.50 22.16 13.51
N ASP A 312 5.53 21.66 12.77
CA ASP A 312 4.10 21.80 13.10
C ASP A 312 3.68 20.85 14.21
N ARG A 313 4.26 19.65 14.26
CA ARG A 313 3.83 18.61 15.20
C ARG A 313 4.80 18.41 16.37
N LYS A 314 6.06 18.83 16.22
CA LYS A 314 7.08 18.71 17.28
C LYS A 314 7.57 20.07 17.79
N GLY A 315 7.10 21.17 17.22
CA GLY A 315 7.39 22.55 17.69
C GLY A 315 8.83 23.00 17.46
N LEU A 316 9.54 22.40 16.49
CA LEU A 316 10.94 22.75 16.21
C LEU A 316 11.04 24.03 15.36
N SER A 317 12.16 24.75 15.52
CA SER A 317 12.53 25.80 14.56
C SER A 317 12.80 25.18 13.18
N ALA A 318 12.76 25.96 12.11
CA ALA A 318 13.09 25.47 10.76
C ALA A 318 14.51 24.91 10.70
N ALA A 319 15.47 25.56 11.37
CA ALA A 319 16.86 25.12 11.41
C ALA A 319 17.01 23.77 12.16
N ASP A 320 16.39 23.64 13.34
CA ASP A 320 16.45 22.41 14.13
C ASP A 320 15.70 21.26 13.43
N ALA A 321 14.54 21.53 12.80
CA ALA A 321 13.80 20.55 12.05
C ALA A 321 14.62 20.01 10.86
N TYR A 322 15.30 20.90 10.13
CA TYR A 322 16.15 20.51 9.01
C TYR A 322 17.41 19.75 9.47
N ALA A 323 18.04 20.19 10.55
CA ALA A 323 19.17 19.48 11.15
C ALA A 323 18.75 18.07 11.64
N LEU A 324 17.61 17.97 12.35
CA LEU A 324 17.10 16.69 12.84
C LEU A 324 16.72 15.76 11.67
N ALA A 325 16.13 16.27 10.60
CA ALA A 325 15.85 15.49 9.41
C ALA A 325 17.11 14.88 8.81
N SER A 326 18.22 15.65 8.75
CA SER A 326 19.50 15.18 8.21
C SER A 326 20.18 14.09 9.04
N ILE A 327 19.99 14.07 10.37
CA ILE A 327 20.72 13.15 11.25
C ILE A 327 19.88 11.96 11.72
N ALA A 328 18.57 11.97 11.53
CA ALA A 328 17.68 10.98 12.13
C ALA A 328 16.57 10.45 11.20
N VAL A 329 16.39 10.98 10.00
CA VAL A 329 15.35 10.55 9.07
C VAL A 329 15.96 9.89 7.85
N ASP A 330 15.58 8.63 7.60
CA ASP A 330 15.96 7.93 6.37
C ASP A 330 15.03 8.33 5.23
N PHE A 331 15.59 8.74 4.09
CA PHE A 331 14.83 8.96 2.86
C PHE A 331 15.05 7.81 1.90
N ARG A 332 13.95 7.29 1.32
CA ARG A 332 13.97 6.14 0.42
C ARG A 332 13.01 6.32 -0.73
N VAL A 333 13.27 5.65 -1.83
CA VAL A 333 12.39 5.61 -3.02
C VAL A 333 11.37 4.51 -2.80
N ALA A 334 10.09 4.84 -2.72
CA ALA A 334 9.02 3.84 -2.60
C ALA A 334 8.82 3.10 -3.92
N GLU A 335 8.64 3.87 -5.01
CA GLU A 335 8.60 3.38 -6.38
C GLU A 335 9.28 4.39 -7.33
N ALA A 336 9.80 3.91 -8.47
CA ALA A 336 10.52 4.70 -9.47
C ALA A 336 10.03 4.43 -10.91
N VAL A 337 8.81 3.88 -11.08
CA VAL A 337 8.38 3.24 -12.33
C VAL A 337 7.01 3.67 -12.84
N ASP A 338 6.23 4.44 -12.07
CA ASP A 338 4.84 4.79 -12.41
C ASP A 338 4.64 6.17 -13.03
N ALA A 339 5.62 6.63 -13.77
CA ALA A 339 5.73 7.95 -14.38
C ALA A 339 5.95 9.07 -13.35
N VAL A 340 5.13 9.19 -12.32
CA VAL A 340 5.39 10.00 -11.13
C VAL A 340 6.06 9.09 -10.12
N GLN A 341 7.21 9.48 -9.60
CA GLN A 341 8.02 8.72 -8.67
C GLN A 341 7.75 9.19 -7.25
N MET A 342 7.85 8.28 -6.28
CA MET A 342 7.62 8.60 -4.88
C MET A 342 8.84 8.38 -4.01
N VAL A 343 9.22 9.42 -3.25
CA VAL A 343 10.18 9.36 -2.16
C VAL A 343 9.45 9.53 -0.84
N TYR A 344 9.88 8.81 0.18
CA TYR A 344 9.37 8.99 1.54
C TYR A 344 10.49 9.22 2.56
N GLY A 345 10.18 9.99 3.60
CA GLY A 345 11.03 10.15 4.79
C GLY A 345 10.46 9.32 5.93
N ALA A 346 11.28 8.41 6.51
CA ALA A 346 10.94 7.59 7.66
C ALA A 346 11.45 8.25 8.94
N ILE A 347 10.57 8.89 9.71
CA ILE A 347 10.86 9.63 10.93
C ILE A 347 10.69 8.69 12.12
N PRO A 348 11.75 8.24 12.82
CA PRO A 348 11.62 7.26 13.89
C PRO A 348 10.86 7.82 15.10
N LYS A 349 9.77 7.18 15.51
CA LYS A 349 9.01 7.58 16.70
C LYS A 349 9.85 7.53 17.98
N LYS A 350 10.79 6.59 18.07
CA LYS A 350 11.66 6.38 19.25
C LYS A 350 12.58 7.55 19.61
N ILE A 351 12.81 8.50 18.70
CA ILE A 351 13.63 9.68 18.99
C ILE A 351 12.88 10.73 19.83
N PHE A 352 11.58 10.62 19.93
CA PHE A 352 10.75 11.53 20.73
C PHE A 352 10.43 10.91 22.09
N LYS A 353 10.49 11.69 23.16
CA LYS A 353 10.18 11.22 24.53
C LYS A 353 8.70 10.85 24.71
N SER A 354 7.82 11.46 23.94
CA SER A 354 6.42 11.05 23.79
C SER A 354 6.11 10.85 22.30
N ASN A 355 5.47 9.73 21.97
CA ASN A 355 5.14 9.35 20.59
C ASN A 355 3.62 9.31 20.40
N PRO A 356 2.93 10.46 20.37
CA PRO A 356 1.52 10.47 20.02
C PRO A 356 1.40 9.95 18.56
N GLU A 357 0.32 9.26 18.27
CA GLU A 357 -0.09 9.00 16.89
C GLU A 357 -0.13 10.34 16.13
N TYR A 358 0.02 10.31 14.80
CA TYR A 358 0.02 11.51 13.96
C TYR A 358 -1.18 12.42 14.29
N TRP A 359 -2.33 11.81 14.47
CA TRP A 359 -3.53 12.47 14.94
C TRP A 359 -3.85 11.97 16.35
N SER A 360 -3.48 12.73 17.36
CA SER A 360 -3.79 12.35 18.74
C SER A 360 -5.30 12.26 18.90
N ARG A 361 -5.79 11.12 19.33
CA ARG A 361 -7.17 10.98 19.78
C ARG A 361 -7.36 11.89 21.01
N LYS A 362 -8.32 12.83 20.93
CA LYS A 362 -8.82 13.54 22.11
C LYS A 362 -9.81 12.66 22.84
#